data_5bf34cd45c4d630fc275bf2eb6bc277a
#
_entry.id   5bf34cd45c4d630fc275bf2eb6bc277a
#
_cell.length_a   1.000
_cell.length_b   1.000
_cell.length_c   1.000
_cell.angle_alpha   90.00
_cell.angle_beta   90.00
_cell.angle_gamma   90.00
#
_symmetry.space_group_name_H-M   'P 1'
#
loop_
_entity.id
_entity.type
_entity.pdbx_description
1 polymer ?
#
loop_
_entity_poly.entity_id
_entity_poly.type
_entity_poly.pdbx_seq_one_letter_code
_entity_poly.pdbx_strand_id
1 'polypeptide(L)'
;MMEAMPPEAMAGMDAPMMAHMPPEAMGGMDAGMMEAMPPEAMAGMGPMHMEMCPPEAMAGMDSGMMEYCPDYAMVGVDASMMEAMPPEAMGGMDAPMMSYMPPEAMGGMDGSMMEAMPPEAMAGMGPMHMEMCPPEAMSGMDAPMMEAMPPCACDGMGPMHMEAMPPEAMGGFDASMMSHMSPEAMGGMGPMHMEAMPPEAM
;
A
#
# COMPACT_ATOMS: atom_id res chain seq x y z
N MET A 1 -25.59 -13.13 6.57
CA MET A 1 -26.51 -12.25 7.30
C MET A 1 -26.25 -10.79 6.98
N MET A 2 -25.02 -10.39 6.75
CA MET A 2 -24.63 -9.03 6.29
C MET A 2 -25.17 -8.72 4.89
N GLU A 3 -25.16 -9.69 3.97
CA GLU A 3 -25.65 -9.55 2.59
C GLU A 3 -27.10 -8.98 2.45
N ALA A 4 -27.90 -9.08 3.51
CA ALA A 4 -29.25 -8.52 3.54
C ALA A 4 -29.36 -7.22 4.35
N MET A 5 -28.25 -6.69 4.86
CA MET A 5 -28.23 -5.46 5.65
C MET A 5 -28.12 -4.25 4.70
N PRO A 6 -28.98 -3.23 4.85
CA PRO A 6 -28.85 -2.03 4.03
C PRO A 6 -27.59 -1.25 4.43
N PRO A 7 -26.88 -0.64 3.47
CA PRO A 7 -25.64 0.13 3.76
C PRO A 7 -25.83 1.18 4.87
N GLU A 8 -26.99 1.83 4.95
CA GLU A 8 -27.27 2.84 5.98
C GLU A 8 -27.20 2.31 7.41
N ALA A 9 -27.32 0.99 7.59
CA ALA A 9 -27.16 0.38 8.91
C ALA A 9 -25.70 0.42 9.39
N MET A 10 -24.75 0.49 8.45
CA MET A 10 -23.31 0.60 8.78
C MET A 10 -22.96 1.95 9.39
N ALA A 11 -23.72 3.01 9.10
CA ALA A 11 -23.51 4.34 9.66
C ALA A 11 -23.62 4.41 11.20
N GLY A 12 -24.19 3.39 11.83
CA GLY A 12 -24.25 3.28 13.31
C GLY A 12 -23.18 2.42 13.93
N MET A 13 -22.22 1.91 13.16
CA MET A 13 -21.11 1.08 13.67
C MET A 13 -20.10 1.93 14.43
N ASP A 14 -19.57 1.35 15.49
CA ASP A 14 -18.43 1.90 16.23
C ASP A 14 -17.32 0.84 16.39
N ALA A 15 -16.13 1.26 16.83
CA ALA A 15 -14.98 0.36 16.99
C ALA A 15 -15.26 -0.83 17.94
N PRO A 16 -15.94 -0.66 19.11
CA PRO A 16 -16.33 -1.80 19.94
C PRO A 16 -17.28 -2.79 19.24
N MET A 17 -18.22 -2.29 18.46
CA MET A 17 -19.14 -3.15 17.70
C MET A 17 -18.39 -3.94 16.63
N MET A 18 -17.49 -3.28 15.89
CA MET A 18 -16.64 -3.93 14.90
C MET A 18 -15.75 -5.01 15.55
N ALA A 19 -15.09 -4.69 16.66
CA ALA A 19 -14.20 -5.63 17.36
C ALA A 19 -14.91 -6.89 17.91
N HIS A 20 -16.23 -6.80 18.15
CA HIS A 20 -17.04 -7.93 18.61
C HIS A 20 -17.76 -8.66 17.46
N MET A 21 -17.67 -8.16 16.25
CA MET A 21 -18.26 -8.80 15.08
C MET A 21 -17.52 -10.10 14.77
N PRO A 22 -18.22 -11.21 14.50
CA PRO A 22 -17.54 -12.40 14.02
C PRO A 22 -16.89 -12.14 12.66
N PRO A 23 -15.59 -12.51 12.46
CA PRO A 23 -14.92 -12.28 11.19
C PRO A 23 -15.67 -12.81 9.96
N GLU A 24 -16.36 -13.95 10.11
CA GLU A 24 -17.16 -14.55 9.05
C GLU A 24 -18.30 -13.65 8.57
N ALA A 25 -18.70 -12.68 9.38
CA ALA A 25 -19.72 -11.70 8.98
C ALA A 25 -19.20 -10.76 7.90
N MET A 26 -17.88 -10.50 7.87
CA MET A 26 -17.24 -9.66 6.86
C MET A 26 -17.45 -10.18 5.43
N GLY A 27 -17.58 -11.50 5.28
CA GLY A 27 -17.82 -12.13 3.97
C GLY A 27 -19.12 -11.69 3.25
N GLY A 28 -19.97 -10.92 3.92
CA GLY A 28 -21.17 -10.34 3.32
C GLY A 28 -21.08 -8.82 3.10
N MET A 29 -19.90 -8.22 3.26
CA MET A 29 -19.67 -6.80 3.00
C MET A 29 -19.61 -6.50 1.50
N ASP A 30 -20.11 -5.36 1.10
CA ASP A 30 -19.93 -4.80 -0.23
C ASP A 30 -19.35 -3.36 -0.15
N ALA A 31 -19.01 -2.77 -1.29
CA ALA A 31 -18.43 -1.44 -1.35
C ALA A 31 -19.36 -0.36 -0.73
N GLY A 32 -20.69 -0.44 -0.97
CA GLY A 32 -21.64 0.51 -0.41
C GLY A 32 -21.77 0.42 1.11
N MET A 33 -21.61 -0.78 1.66
CA MET A 33 -21.58 -1.00 3.11
C MET A 33 -20.31 -0.45 3.72
N MET A 34 -19.16 -0.64 3.05
CA MET A 34 -17.88 -0.09 3.46
C MET A 34 -17.94 1.45 3.44
N GLU A 35 -18.35 2.06 2.34
CA GLU A 35 -18.50 3.52 2.19
C GLU A 35 -19.42 4.16 3.24
N ALA A 36 -20.49 3.43 3.65
CA ALA A 36 -21.43 3.93 4.66
C ALA A 36 -20.91 3.79 6.10
N MET A 37 -19.79 3.08 6.32
CA MET A 37 -19.23 2.84 7.65
C MET A 37 -18.47 4.08 8.13
N PRO A 38 -18.67 4.53 9.41
CA PRO A 38 -17.84 5.59 9.96
C PRO A 38 -16.36 5.19 10.03
N PRO A 39 -15.43 6.06 9.65
CA PRO A 39 -14.00 5.74 9.71
C PRO A 39 -13.55 5.25 11.09
N GLU A 40 -14.11 5.80 12.18
CA GLU A 40 -13.78 5.40 13.54
C GLU A 40 -14.11 3.92 13.85
N ALA A 41 -15.04 3.32 13.10
CA ALA A 41 -15.36 1.90 13.25
C ALA A 41 -14.19 1.00 12.81
N MET A 42 -13.36 1.47 11.89
CA MET A 42 -12.17 0.76 11.41
C MET A 42 -11.20 0.44 12.53
N ALA A 43 -11.14 1.25 13.59
CA ALA A 43 -10.30 0.98 14.77
C ALA A 43 -10.62 -0.34 15.49
N GLY A 44 -11.78 -0.94 15.20
CA GLY A 44 -12.16 -2.27 15.70
C GLY A 44 -11.77 -3.43 14.78
N MET A 45 -11.22 -3.15 13.61
CA MET A 45 -10.81 -4.19 12.65
C MET A 45 -9.59 -4.96 13.16
N GLY A 46 -9.60 -6.27 12.94
CA GLY A 46 -8.41 -7.11 13.18
C GLY A 46 -8.05 -7.88 11.92
N PRO A 47 -6.89 -8.59 11.91
CA PRO A 47 -6.43 -9.32 10.72
C PRO A 47 -7.48 -10.30 10.17
N MET A 48 -8.18 -11.00 11.06
CA MET A 48 -9.22 -11.96 10.66
C MET A 48 -10.43 -11.27 9.99
N HIS A 49 -10.78 -10.05 10.42
CA HIS A 49 -11.84 -9.28 9.79
C HIS A 49 -11.42 -8.87 8.38
N MET A 50 -10.17 -8.42 8.23
CA MET A 50 -9.62 -8.04 6.94
C MET A 50 -9.54 -9.24 6.00
N GLU A 51 -8.97 -10.37 6.44
CA GLU A 51 -8.84 -11.62 5.65
C GLU A 51 -10.19 -12.15 5.15
N MET A 52 -11.26 -11.98 5.94
CA MET A 52 -12.60 -12.44 5.57
C MET A 52 -13.40 -11.41 4.76
N CYS A 53 -12.88 -10.20 4.60
CA CYS A 53 -13.54 -9.15 3.84
C CYS A 53 -13.39 -9.43 2.33
N PRO A 54 -14.49 -9.39 1.56
CA PRO A 54 -14.40 -9.59 0.11
C PRO A 54 -13.61 -8.48 -0.56
N PRO A 55 -12.79 -8.78 -1.59
CA PRO A 55 -12.05 -7.75 -2.32
C PRO A 55 -12.94 -6.61 -2.84
N GLU A 56 -14.14 -6.93 -3.34
CA GLU A 56 -15.08 -5.93 -3.85
C GLU A 56 -15.52 -4.90 -2.79
N ALA A 57 -15.46 -5.24 -1.49
CA ALA A 57 -15.76 -4.29 -0.42
C ALA A 57 -14.68 -3.22 -0.30
N MET A 58 -13.44 -3.54 -0.66
CA MET A 58 -12.31 -2.60 -0.62
C MET A 58 -12.54 -1.37 -1.50
N ALA A 59 -13.37 -1.48 -2.54
CA ALA A 59 -13.73 -0.36 -3.40
C ALA A 59 -14.47 0.78 -2.66
N GLY A 60 -14.98 0.51 -1.44
CA GLY A 60 -15.60 1.51 -0.57
C GLY A 60 -14.66 2.13 0.46
N MET A 61 -13.38 1.79 0.45
CA MET A 61 -12.38 2.36 1.37
C MET A 61 -11.99 3.79 0.94
N ASP A 62 -11.77 4.65 1.93
CA ASP A 62 -11.19 5.97 1.73
C ASP A 62 -9.97 6.19 2.65
N SER A 63 -9.28 7.31 2.48
CA SER A 63 -8.08 7.62 3.28
C SER A 63 -8.38 7.78 4.78
N GLY A 64 -9.56 8.31 5.14
CA GLY A 64 -9.96 8.44 6.55
C GLY A 64 -10.19 7.09 7.19
N MET A 65 -10.79 6.15 6.47
CA MET A 65 -10.97 4.77 6.94
C MET A 65 -9.63 4.06 7.12
N MET A 66 -8.71 4.27 6.18
CA MET A 66 -7.36 3.72 6.25
C MET A 66 -6.61 4.26 7.47
N GLU A 67 -6.65 5.59 7.72
CA GLU A 67 -6.01 6.24 8.88
C GLU A 67 -6.48 5.66 10.23
N TYR A 68 -7.76 5.28 10.35
CA TYR A 68 -8.30 4.67 11.57
C TYR A 68 -8.09 3.17 11.65
N CYS A 69 -7.67 2.53 10.57
CA CYS A 69 -7.44 1.08 10.55
C CYS A 69 -6.20 0.74 11.39
N PRO A 70 -6.27 -0.24 12.31
CA PRO A 70 -5.09 -0.63 13.07
C PRO A 70 -4.01 -1.24 12.17
N ASP A 71 -2.76 -0.85 12.38
CA ASP A 71 -1.61 -1.31 11.60
C ASP A 71 -1.58 -2.83 11.44
N TYR A 72 -1.81 -3.55 12.54
CA TYR A 72 -1.80 -5.02 12.56
C TYR A 72 -2.92 -5.66 11.72
N ALA A 73 -3.98 -4.91 11.38
CA ALA A 73 -5.04 -5.43 10.52
C ALA A 73 -4.54 -5.65 9.08
N MET A 74 -3.50 -4.92 8.67
CA MET A 74 -2.88 -5.05 7.34
C MET A 74 -2.36 -6.45 7.04
N VAL A 75 -2.06 -7.26 8.09
CA VAL A 75 -1.66 -8.68 7.92
C VAL A 75 -2.72 -9.49 7.15
N GLY A 76 -4.00 -9.09 7.19
CA GLY A 76 -5.09 -9.76 6.51
C GLY A 76 -5.33 -9.32 5.05
N VAL A 77 -4.55 -8.37 4.54
CA VAL A 77 -4.70 -7.85 3.16
C VAL A 77 -3.99 -8.77 2.18
N ASP A 78 -4.63 -9.06 1.04
CA ASP A 78 -4.04 -9.80 -0.07
C ASP A 78 -3.99 -8.94 -1.36
N ALA A 79 -3.37 -9.49 -2.42
CA ALA A 79 -3.21 -8.77 -3.68
C ALA A 79 -4.56 -8.42 -4.35
N SER A 80 -5.58 -9.27 -4.22
CA SER A 80 -6.89 -9.00 -4.82
C SER A 80 -7.65 -7.89 -4.10
N MET A 81 -7.47 -7.79 -2.78
CA MET A 81 -8.00 -6.70 -1.97
C MET A 81 -7.29 -5.38 -2.30
N MET A 82 -5.97 -5.42 -2.48
CA MET A 82 -5.19 -4.27 -2.90
C MET A 82 -5.63 -3.78 -4.28
N GLU A 83 -5.74 -4.67 -5.27
CA GLU A 83 -6.21 -4.35 -6.63
C GLU A 83 -7.61 -3.69 -6.65
N ALA A 84 -8.48 -4.09 -5.72
CA ALA A 84 -9.84 -3.54 -5.63
C ALA A 84 -9.92 -2.21 -4.86
N MET A 85 -8.86 -1.83 -4.15
CA MET A 85 -8.82 -0.63 -3.31
C MET A 85 -8.65 0.63 -4.16
N PRO A 86 -9.43 1.71 -3.90
CA PRO A 86 -9.25 2.96 -4.63
C PRO A 86 -7.90 3.62 -4.30
N PRO A 87 -7.22 4.25 -5.28
CA PRO A 87 -5.98 4.96 -5.02
C PRO A 87 -6.07 5.97 -3.87
N GLU A 88 -7.22 6.65 -3.71
CA GLU A 88 -7.45 7.63 -2.65
C GLU A 88 -7.28 7.05 -1.25
N ALA A 89 -7.57 5.76 -1.08
CA ALA A 89 -7.40 5.08 0.22
C ALA A 89 -5.94 5.04 0.65
N MET A 90 -5.00 4.98 -0.30
CA MET A 90 -3.57 4.97 -0.04
C MET A 90 -3.10 6.22 0.72
N GLY A 91 -3.84 7.35 0.60
CA GLY A 91 -3.53 8.58 1.32
C GLY A 91 -3.56 8.46 2.85
N GLY A 92 -4.19 7.41 3.39
CA GLY A 92 -4.22 7.12 4.83
C GLY A 92 -3.16 6.12 5.31
N MET A 93 -2.30 5.62 4.42
CA MET A 93 -1.25 4.67 4.78
C MET A 93 -0.10 5.35 5.54
N ASP A 94 0.46 4.62 6.50
CA ASP A 94 1.67 5.04 7.21
C ASP A 94 2.74 3.92 7.21
N ALA A 95 3.93 4.23 7.73
CA ALA A 95 5.04 3.27 7.77
C ALA A 95 4.75 2.01 8.61
N PRO A 96 4.13 2.10 9.80
CA PRO A 96 3.70 0.92 10.54
C PRO A 96 2.75 0.01 9.74
N MET A 97 1.71 0.57 9.12
CA MET A 97 0.76 -0.18 8.29
C MET A 97 1.47 -0.90 7.14
N MET A 98 2.36 -0.20 6.43
CA MET A 98 3.17 -0.78 5.35
C MET A 98 4.04 -1.94 5.86
N SER A 99 4.64 -1.81 7.05
CA SER A 99 5.50 -2.87 7.63
C SER A 99 4.73 -4.14 8.05
N TYR A 100 3.44 -4.01 8.37
CA TYR A 100 2.56 -5.15 8.69
C TYR A 100 1.93 -5.80 7.46
N MET A 101 1.94 -5.11 6.34
CA MET A 101 1.35 -5.62 5.09
C MET A 101 2.14 -6.84 4.59
N PRO A 102 1.47 -7.94 4.22
CA PRO A 102 2.16 -9.06 3.59
C PRO A 102 2.80 -8.63 2.26
N PRO A 103 4.06 -9.02 1.99
CA PRO A 103 4.69 -8.70 0.70
C PRO A 103 3.86 -9.11 -0.52
N GLU A 104 3.11 -10.21 -0.41
CA GLU A 104 2.25 -10.72 -1.48
C GLU A 104 1.13 -9.75 -1.85
N ALA A 105 0.67 -8.92 -0.89
CA ALA A 105 -0.34 -7.89 -1.16
C ALA A 105 0.14 -6.83 -2.14
N MET A 106 1.46 -6.57 -2.17
CA MET A 106 2.06 -5.62 -3.11
C MET A 106 1.79 -5.98 -4.57
N GLY A 107 1.51 -7.26 -4.86
CA GLY A 107 1.15 -7.70 -6.20
C GLY A 107 -0.10 -7.06 -6.80
N GLY A 108 -0.94 -6.44 -5.97
CA GLY A 108 -2.12 -5.68 -6.41
C GLY A 108 -1.91 -4.17 -6.57
N MET A 109 -0.69 -3.67 -6.32
CA MET A 109 -0.38 -2.23 -6.46
C MET A 109 -0.28 -1.81 -7.92
N ASP A 110 -0.76 -0.60 -8.21
CA ASP A 110 -0.54 0.06 -9.50
C ASP A 110 0.11 1.45 -9.33
N GLY A 111 0.43 2.11 -10.45
CA GLY A 111 1.09 3.42 -10.42
C GLY A 111 0.25 4.52 -9.78
N SER A 112 -1.08 4.48 -9.91
CA SER A 112 -1.97 5.49 -9.31
C SER A 112 -2.09 5.33 -7.80
N MET A 113 -2.05 4.11 -7.30
CA MET A 113 -2.01 3.80 -5.87
C MET A 113 -0.68 4.24 -5.27
N MET A 114 0.43 3.99 -5.97
CA MET A 114 1.75 4.46 -5.56
C MET A 114 1.81 5.98 -5.50
N GLU A 115 1.32 6.70 -6.53
CA GLU A 115 1.26 8.16 -6.57
C GLU A 115 0.43 8.76 -5.42
N ALA A 116 -0.64 8.09 -5.01
CA ALA A 116 -1.52 8.54 -3.93
C ALA A 116 -0.96 8.26 -2.53
N MET A 117 0.06 7.41 -2.41
CA MET A 117 0.64 7.00 -1.12
C MET A 117 1.50 8.12 -0.54
N PRO A 118 1.36 8.43 0.77
CA PRO A 118 2.24 9.39 1.43
C PRO A 118 3.71 8.90 1.43
N PRO A 119 4.67 9.80 1.16
CA PRO A 119 6.09 9.41 1.18
C PRO A 119 6.53 8.73 2.48
N GLU A 120 5.99 9.17 3.63
CA GLU A 120 6.30 8.56 4.94
C GLU A 120 5.95 7.08 5.04
N ALA A 121 4.94 6.60 4.29
CA ALA A 121 4.57 5.18 4.25
C ALA A 121 5.71 4.32 3.68
N MET A 122 6.51 4.89 2.78
CA MET A 122 7.65 4.19 2.17
C MET A 122 8.68 3.73 3.20
N ALA A 123 8.76 4.40 4.37
CA ALA A 123 9.67 3.98 5.45
C ALA A 123 9.34 2.60 6.04
N GLY A 124 8.14 2.08 5.79
CA GLY A 124 7.74 0.72 6.18
C GLY A 124 8.07 -0.36 5.14
N MET A 125 8.53 0.01 3.96
CA MET A 125 8.85 -0.95 2.90
C MET A 125 10.14 -1.73 3.19
N GLY A 126 10.07 -3.04 2.97
CA GLY A 126 11.25 -3.91 3.01
C GLY A 126 11.57 -4.50 1.63
N PRO A 127 12.70 -5.25 1.52
CA PRO A 127 13.11 -5.86 0.25
C PRO A 127 12.03 -6.76 -0.37
N MET A 128 11.34 -7.53 0.44
CA MET A 128 10.29 -8.44 -0.01
C MET A 128 9.08 -7.70 -0.59
N HIS A 129 8.72 -6.54 0.01
CA HIS A 129 7.65 -5.70 -0.52
C HIS A 129 8.01 -5.18 -1.92
N MET A 130 9.25 -4.72 -2.09
CA MET A 130 9.74 -4.22 -3.37
C MET A 130 9.84 -5.33 -4.42
N GLU A 131 10.31 -6.53 -4.03
CA GLU A 131 10.42 -7.70 -4.94
C GLU A 131 9.04 -8.14 -5.46
N MET A 132 8.00 -8.07 -4.62
CA MET A 132 6.63 -8.48 -4.97
C MET A 132 5.83 -7.37 -5.64
N CYS A 133 6.30 -6.12 -5.59
CA CYS A 133 5.64 -4.98 -6.21
C CYS A 133 5.72 -5.09 -7.74
N PRO A 134 4.61 -4.91 -8.47
CA PRO A 134 4.66 -4.92 -9.93
C PRO A 134 5.51 -3.77 -10.46
N PRO A 135 6.34 -3.99 -11.50
CA PRO A 135 7.15 -2.92 -12.08
C PRO A 135 6.33 -1.70 -12.52
N GLU A 136 5.12 -1.90 -13.01
CA GLU A 136 4.22 -0.82 -13.43
C GLU A 136 3.83 0.14 -12.30
N ALA A 137 3.82 -0.35 -11.04
CA ALA A 137 3.58 0.51 -9.88
C ALA A 137 4.67 1.57 -9.69
N MET A 138 5.90 1.26 -10.13
CA MET A 138 7.02 2.20 -10.05
C MET A 138 6.76 3.51 -10.81
N SER A 139 5.83 3.51 -11.77
CA SER A 139 5.47 4.73 -12.51
C SER A 139 4.87 5.84 -11.64
N GLY A 140 4.38 5.50 -10.44
CA GLY A 140 3.86 6.46 -9.45
C GLY A 140 4.89 6.94 -8.44
N MET A 141 6.14 6.48 -8.51
CA MET A 141 7.21 6.89 -7.58
C MET A 141 7.69 8.32 -7.87
N ASP A 142 7.94 9.07 -6.82
CA ASP A 142 8.57 10.39 -6.89
C ASP A 142 9.84 10.48 -6.02
N ALA A 143 10.53 11.62 -6.07
CA ALA A 143 11.76 11.81 -5.30
C ALA A 143 11.54 11.81 -3.78
N PRO A 144 10.51 12.46 -3.21
CA PRO A 144 10.19 12.36 -1.78
C PRO A 144 9.92 10.93 -1.30
N MET A 145 9.21 10.12 -2.09
CA MET A 145 8.95 8.72 -1.76
C MET A 145 10.25 7.90 -1.74
N MET A 146 11.12 8.14 -2.72
CA MET A 146 12.42 7.50 -2.79
C MET A 146 13.30 7.90 -1.60
N GLU A 147 13.33 9.20 -1.23
CA GLU A 147 14.09 9.70 -0.08
C GLU A 147 13.61 9.08 1.25
N ALA A 148 12.30 8.82 1.38
CA ALA A 148 11.72 8.22 2.59
C ALA A 148 11.92 6.70 2.66
N MET A 149 12.23 6.04 1.55
CA MET A 149 12.37 4.58 1.48
C MET A 149 13.65 4.11 2.17
N PRO A 150 13.58 3.02 3.00
CA PRO A 150 14.79 2.45 3.58
C PRO A 150 15.75 1.92 2.51
N PRO A 151 17.06 2.19 2.61
CA PRO A 151 18.02 1.70 1.62
C PRO A 151 17.96 0.20 1.35
N CYS A 152 17.65 -0.61 2.39
CA CYS A 152 17.52 -2.06 2.23
C CYS A 152 16.37 -2.48 1.32
N ALA A 153 15.35 -1.63 1.12
CA ALA A 153 14.27 -1.94 0.17
C ALA A 153 14.79 -2.04 -1.26
N CYS A 154 15.89 -1.33 -1.58
CA CYS A 154 16.51 -1.40 -2.89
C CYS A 154 17.08 -2.80 -3.23
N ASP A 155 17.34 -3.65 -2.22
CA ASP A 155 17.77 -5.04 -2.47
C ASP A 155 16.71 -5.85 -3.22
N GLY A 156 15.42 -5.48 -3.11
CA GLY A 156 14.30 -6.12 -3.80
C GLY A 156 14.03 -5.57 -5.21
N MET A 157 14.73 -4.50 -5.60
CA MET A 157 14.52 -3.91 -6.93
C MET A 157 15.18 -4.73 -8.04
N GLY A 158 14.41 -4.99 -9.09
CA GLY A 158 14.91 -5.61 -10.32
C GLY A 158 15.03 -4.60 -11.47
N PRO A 159 15.62 -5.03 -12.61
CA PRO A 159 15.79 -4.15 -13.77
C PRO A 159 14.47 -3.59 -14.33
N MET A 160 13.39 -4.36 -14.25
CA MET A 160 12.06 -3.93 -14.69
C MET A 160 11.51 -2.78 -13.83
N HIS A 161 11.77 -2.81 -12.51
CA HIS A 161 11.40 -1.73 -11.59
C HIS A 161 12.11 -0.43 -11.97
N MET A 162 13.41 -0.51 -12.25
CA MET A 162 14.21 0.65 -12.65
C MET A 162 13.80 1.20 -14.02
N GLU A 163 13.45 0.31 -14.96
CA GLU A 163 12.99 0.72 -16.29
C GLU A 163 11.64 1.46 -16.24
N ALA A 164 10.75 1.03 -15.33
CA ALA A 164 9.41 1.61 -15.17
C ALA A 164 9.40 2.88 -14.30
N MET A 165 10.43 3.11 -13.51
CA MET A 165 10.53 4.24 -12.59
C MET A 165 10.70 5.56 -13.36
N PRO A 166 9.97 6.64 -12.97
CA PRO A 166 10.18 7.95 -13.58
C PRO A 166 11.58 8.50 -13.28
N PRO A 167 12.27 9.12 -14.25
CA PRO A 167 13.59 9.71 -14.01
C PRO A 167 13.62 10.70 -12.84
N GLU A 168 12.51 11.43 -12.60
CA GLU A 168 12.41 12.39 -11.49
C GLU A 168 12.54 11.73 -10.12
N ALA A 169 12.13 10.46 -9.97
CA ALA A 169 12.29 9.71 -8.73
C ALA A 169 13.77 9.52 -8.35
N MET A 170 14.68 9.51 -9.34
CA MET A 170 16.12 9.42 -9.11
C MET A 170 16.66 10.54 -8.24
N GLY A 171 15.95 11.69 -8.18
CA GLY A 171 16.34 12.80 -7.31
C GLY A 171 16.37 12.47 -5.82
N GLY A 172 15.68 11.42 -5.38
CA GLY A 172 15.66 10.94 -4.00
C GLY A 172 16.69 9.86 -3.68
N PHE A 173 17.50 9.42 -4.66
CA PHE A 173 18.53 8.43 -4.40
C PHE A 173 19.73 9.00 -3.63
N ASP A 174 20.27 8.18 -2.73
CA ASP A 174 21.53 8.48 -2.03
C ASP A 174 22.56 7.36 -2.21
N ALA A 175 23.78 7.59 -1.72
CA ALA A 175 24.85 6.60 -1.81
C ALA A 175 24.57 5.30 -1.04
N SER A 176 23.75 5.36 0.02
CA SER A 176 23.36 4.18 0.77
C SER A 176 22.44 3.29 -0.06
N MET A 177 21.43 3.87 -0.69
CA MET A 177 20.50 3.17 -1.59
C MET A 177 21.25 2.53 -2.77
N MET A 178 22.19 3.28 -3.36
CA MET A 178 23.03 2.75 -4.44
C MET A 178 23.87 1.55 -4.01
N SER A 179 24.33 1.52 -2.76
CA SER A 179 25.12 0.40 -2.23
C SER A 179 24.28 -0.88 -2.02
N HIS A 180 22.97 -0.74 -1.87
CA HIS A 180 22.02 -1.85 -1.75
C HIS A 180 21.46 -2.33 -3.10
N MET A 181 21.65 -1.53 -4.14
CA MET A 181 21.12 -1.88 -5.46
C MET A 181 21.93 -2.99 -6.12
N SER A 182 21.26 -4.01 -6.64
CA SER A 182 21.93 -5.09 -7.36
C SER A 182 22.46 -4.61 -8.73
N PRO A 183 23.59 -5.18 -9.22
CA PRO A 183 24.07 -4.87 -10.56
C PRO A 183 23.02 -5.11 -11.67
N GLU A 184 22.15 -6.09 -11.46
CA GLU A 184 21.06 -6.41 -12.37
C GLU A 184 20.02 -5.29 -12.43
N ALA A 185 19.66 -4.71 -11.26
CA ALA A 185 18.74 -3.58 -11.19
C ALA A 185 19.32 -2.35 -11.90
N MET A 186 20.61 -2.10 -11.73
CA MET A 186 21.31 -1.01 -12.43
C MET A 186 21.26 -1.15 -13.95
N GLY A 187 21.13 -2.38 -14.45
CA GLY A 187 20.96 -2.67 -15.88
C GLY A 187 19.65 -2.12 -16.48
N GLY A 188 18.64 -1.85 -15.65
CA GLY A 188 17.38 -1.22 -16.06
C GLY A 188 17.43 0.31 -16.12
N MET A 189 18.50 0.94 -15.63
CA MET A 189 18.63 2.39 -15.65
C MET A 189 18.96 2.89 -17.06
N GLY A 190 18.14 3.82 -17.55
CA GLY A 190 18.39 4.50 -18.81
C GLY A 190 19.21 5.80 -18.64
N PRO A 191 19.63 6.43 -19.76
CA PRO A 191 20.39 7.68 -19.70
C PRO A 191 19.67 8.80 -18.92
N MET A 192 18.34 8.86 -18.99
CA MET A 192 17.53 9.86 -18.28
C MET A 192 17.62 9.68 -16.75
N HIS A 193 17.64 8.42 -16.29
CA HIS A 193 17.79 8.10 -14.86
C HIS A 193 19.17 8.57 -14.36
N MET A 194 20.22 8.29 -15.12
CA MET A 194 21.58 8.71 -14.77
C MET A 194 21.74 10.24 -14.76
N GLU A 195 21.06 10.95 -15.66
CA GLU A 195 21.08 12.43 -15.72
C GLU A 195 20.34 13.06 -14.53
N ALA A 196 19.28 12.42 -14.06
CA ALA A 196 18.45 12.92 -12.95
C ALA A 196 19.01 12.57 -11.56
N MET A 197 19.98 11.65 -11.49
CA MET A 197 20.57 11.19 -10.24
C MET A 197 21.42 12.28 -9.59
N PRO A 198 21.29 12.50 -8.26
CA PRO A 198 22.12 13.45 -7.54
C PRO A 198 23.60 13.07 -7.58
N PRO A 199 24.52 14.04 -7.67
CA PRO A 199 25.96 13.74 -7.67
C PRO A 199 26.45 12.97 -6.45
N GLU A 200 25.80 13.15 -5.30
CA GLU A 200 26.10 12.48 -4.03
C GLU A 200 25.73 10.99 -4.03
N ALA A 201 24.89 10.55 -4.97
CA ALA A 201 24.52 9.14 -5.13
C ALA A 201 25.46 8.36 -6.07
N MET A 202 26.38 9.05 -6.76
CA MET A 202 27.30 8.46 -7.76
C MET A 202 28.65 8.05 -7.19
#